data_6ee41e7d42020b5d8ceb0368a2d1ed75
#
_entry.id   6ee41e7d42020b5d8ceb0368a2d1ed75
#
_cell.length_a   1.000
_cell.length_b   1.000
_cell.length_c   1.000
_cell.angle_alpha   90.00
_cell.angle_beta   90.00
_cell.angle_gamma   90.00
#
_symmetry.space_group_name_H-M   'P 1'
#
loop_
_entity.id
_entity.type
_entity.pdbx_description
1 polymer ?
#
loop_
_entity_poly.entity_id
_entity_poly.type
_entity_poly.pdbx_seq_one_letter_code
_entity_poly.pdbx_strand_id
1 'polypeptide(L)'
;MKVLIASGAGGGTAKKSIGKSFHLKELGEALKKIGVDYKLVSEIDYISGFPSKNVKSWFSKKKFYELINSYKPDVIFVDRQSHFGLESIKAGIPLFVYLRGHFWMEQEWAKKTIYKDPIMKTVIDLRAKIAEKVLKKCQGILMTGDYLENVIKEHIPDA
;
A
#
# COMPACT_ATOMS: atom_id res chain seq x y z
N MET A 1 0.38 -15.04 16.49
CA MET A 1 0.10 -13.81 15.71
C MET A 1 0.42 -14.07 14.25
N LYS A 2 -0.48 -13.66 13.35
CA LYS A 2 -0.34 -13.80 11.89
C LYS A 2 -0.23 -12.43 11.23
N VAL A 3 0.84 -12.20 10.50
CA VAL A 3 1.07 -10.94 9.77
C VAL A 3 0.93 -11.16 8.26
N LEU A 4 0.05 -10.42 7.62
CA LEU A 4 -0.04 -10.39 6.16
C LEU A 4 0.79 -9.21 5.64
N ILE A 5 1.85 -9.52 4.90
CA ILE A 5 2.71 -8.52 4.27
C ILE A 5 2.31 -8.39 2.81
N ALA A 6 1.90 -7.20 2.38
CA ALA A 6 1.51 -6.96 1.00
C ALA A 6 2.50 -6.02 0.30
N SER A 7 3.11 -6.53 -0.77
CA SER A 7 4.01 -5.76 -1.62
C SER A 7 3.25 -5.02 -2.70
N GLY A 8 3.45 -3.72 -2.80
CA GLY A 8 2.94 -2.91 -3.90
C GLY A 8 3.64 -3.24 -5.22
N ALA A 9 2.89 -3.56 -6.26
CA ALA A 9 3.46 -3.69 -7.58
C ALA A 9 3.95 -2.32 -8.07
N GLY A 10 5.23 -2.13 -8.16
CA GLY A 10 5.77 -1.08 -9.03
C GLY A 10 5.39 -1.41 -10.48
N GLY A 11 4.93 -0.42 -11.25
CA GLY A 11 4.40 -0.57 -12.60
C GLY A 11 5.37 -1.24 -13.59
N GLY A 12 5.45 -2.55 -13.52
CA GLY A 12 6.21 -3.42 -14.40
C GLY A 12 5.74 -4.84 -14.21
N THR A 13 5.82 -5.65 -15.27
CA THR A 13 5.39 -7.05 -15.29
C THR A 13 5.86 -7.80 -14.03
N ALA A 14 5.00 -8.60 -13.43
CA ALA A 14 5.19 -9.31 -12.16
C ALA A 14 6.55 -10.06 -12.01
N LYS A 15 7.18 -10.45 -13.12
CA LYS A 15 8.52 -11.09 -13.15
C LYS A 15 9.70 -10.16 -12.77
N LYS A 16 9.54 -8.82 -12.78
CA LYS A 16 10.63 -7.87 -12.45
C LYS A 16 10.58 -7.33 -11.01
N SER A 17 9.62 -7.74 -10.17
CA SER A 17 9.42 -7.19 -8.84
C SER A 17 10.21 -7.89 -7.72
N ILE A 18 10.98 -8.95 -8.02
CA ILE A 18 11.71 -9.75 -7.00
C ILE A 18 12.66 -8.86 -6.17
N GLY A 19 13.36 -7.92 -6.80
CA GLY A 19 14.24 -6.99 -6.08
C GLY A 19 13.51 -5.96 -5.21
N LYS A 20 12.25 -5.61 -5.56
CA LYS A 20 11.48 -4.60 -4.81
C LYS A 20 10.83 -5.14 -3.54
N SER A 21 10.64 -6.45 -3.44
CA SER A 21 10.07 -7.11 -2.26
C SER A 21 11.12 -7.74 -1.35
N PHE A 22 12.41 -7.60 -1.69
CA PHE A 22 13.50 -8.23 -0.92
C PHE A 22 13.44 -7.85 0.57
N HIS A 23 13.38 -6.56 0.87
CA HIS A 23 13.29 -6.07 2.26
C HIS A 23 12.03 -6.55 2.99
N LEU A 24 10.91 -6.76 2.29
CA LEU A 24 9.69 -7.31 2.90
C LEU A 24 9.83 -8.81 3.20
N LYS A 25 10.57 -9.53 2.38
CA LYS A 25 10.93 -10.92 2.65
C LYS A 25 11.84 -11.01 3.88
N GLU A 26 12.86 -10.16 3.96
CA GLU A 26 13.75 -10.08 5.14
C GLU A 26 12.97 -9.75 6.41
N LEU A 27 12.02 -8.80 6.35
CA LEU A 27 11.12 -8.51 7.46
C LEU A 27 10.31 -9.76 7.85
N GLY A 28 9.75 -10.48 6.89
CA GLY A 28 9.00 -11.70 7.15
C GLY A 28 9.84 -12.78 7.82
N GLU A 29 11.06 -13.00 7.33
CA GLU A 29 11.99 -13.97 7.94
C GLU A 29 12.43 -13.54 9.36
N ALA A 30 12.58 -12.23 9.61
CA ALA A 30 12.84 -11.72 10.96
C ALA A 30 11.66 -11.96 11.90
N LEU A 31 10.43 -11.71 11.44
CA LEU A 31 9.21 -12.01 12.21
C LEU A 31 9.10 -13.50 12.55
N LYS A 32 9.41 -14.37 11.60
CA LYS A 32 9.40 -15.82 11.81
C LYS A 32 10.39 -16.26 12.89
N LYS A 33 11.58 -15.66 12.96
CA LYS A 33 12.58 -15.96 14.00
C LYS A 33 12.09 -15.67 15.43
N ILE A 34 11.15 -14.74 15.58
CA ILE A 34 10.54 -14.40 16.88
C ILE A 34 9.16 -15.06 17.08
N GLY A 35 8.85 -16.11 16.31
CA GLY A 35 7.61 -16.89 16.47
C GLY A 35 6.35 -16.26 15.89
N VAL A 36 6.48 -15.26 15.00
CA VAL A 36 5.36 -14.63 14.30
C VAL A 36 5.19 -15.29 12.94
N ASP A 37 3.99 -15.82 12.67
CA ASP A 37 3.64 -16.36 11.36
C ASP A 37 3.43 -15.22 10.35
N TYR A 38 3.93 -15.36 9.13
CA TYR A 38 3.74 -14.36 8.10
C TYR A 38 3.40 -14.96 6.74
N LYS A 39 2.68 -14.17 5.94
CA LYS A 39 2.43 -14.44 4.52
C LYS A 39 2.76 -13.20 3.71
N LEU A 40 3.69 -13.34 2.75
CA LEU A 40 4.03 -12.29 1.80
C LEU A 40 3.23 -12.47 0.51
N VAL A 41 2.56 -11.41 0.06
CA VAL A 41 1.74 -11.41 -1.15
C VAL A 41 2.03 -10.19 -2.02
N SER A 42 1.72 -10.28 -3.32
CA SER A 42 1.67 -9.12 -4.21
C SER A 42 0.25 -8.56 -4.24
N GLU A 43 0.07 -7.27 -3.98
CA GLU A 43 -1.25 -6.61 -3.96
C GLU A 43 -2.06 -6.85 -5.22
N ILE A 44 -1.41 -6.77 -6.39
CA ILE A 44 -2.09 -6.85 -7.69
C ILE A 44 -2.74 -8.21 -7.98
N ASP A 45 -2.30 -9.26 -7.28
CA ASP A 45 -2.89 -10.60 -7.45
C ASP A 45 -4.27 -10.70 -6.80
N TYR A 46 -4.59 -9.76 -5.89
CA TYR A 46 -5.81 -9.76 -5.08
C TYR A 46 -6.70 -8.55 -5.33
N ILE A 47 -6.13 -7.37 -5.52
CA ILE A 47 -6.87 -6.14 -5.75
C ILE A 47 -6.04 -5.16 -6.57
N SER A 48 -6.68 -4.36 -7.41
CA SER A 48 -5.99 -3.25 -8.10
C SER A 48 -5.42 -2.27 -7.08
N GLY A 49 -4.12 -2.05 -7.10
CA GLY A 49 -3.42 -1.19 -6.14
C GLY A 49 -3.88 0.26 -6.16
N PHE A 50 -4.15 0.78 -7.37
CA PHE A 50 -4.62 2.15 -7.58
C PHE A 50 -5.63 2.24 -8.71
N PRO A 51 -6.49 3.27 -8.72
CA PRO A 51 -7.38 3.54 -9.83
C PRO A 51 -6.62 3.61 -11.15
N SER A 52 -7.24 3.10 -12.20
CA SER A 52 -6.75 3.13 -13.57
C SER A 52 -7.91 3.39 -14.53
N LYS A 53 -7.62 3.52 -15.82
CA LYS A 53 -8.66 3.61 -16.85
C LYS A 53 -9.56 2.36 -16.90
N ASN A 54 -9.09 1.22 -16.40
CA ASN A 54 -9.91 0.02 -16.27
C ASN A 54 -10.71 0.05 -14.95
N VAL A 55 -11.88 0.69 -15.01
CA VAL A 55 -12.76 0.88 -13.85
C VAL A 55 -13.26 -0.45 -13.27
N LYS A 56 -13.49 -1.47 -14.11
CA LYS A 56 -13.99 -2.78 -13.65
C LYS A 56 -13.01 -3.48 -12.71
N SER A 57 -11.71 -3.44 -13.01
CA SER A 57 -10.69 -4.06 -12.16
C SER A 57 -10.58 -3.41 -10.78
N TRP A 58 -10.92 -2.12 -10.71
CA TRP A 58 -10.92 -1.36 -9.47
C TRP A 58 -11.99 -1.84 -8.47
N PHE A 59 -13.14 -2.28 -8.95
CA PHE A 59 -14.26 -2.74 -8.10
C PHE A 59 -14.16 -4.22 -7.73
N SER A 60 -13.27 -4.99 -8.35
CA SER A 60 -13.10 -6.42 -8.05
C SER A 60 -12.32 -6.61 -6.75
N LYS A 61 -13.01 -7.02 -5.68
CA LYS A 61 -12.45 -7.20 -4.33
C LYS A 61 -12.57 -8.64 -3.83
N LYS A 62 -13.16 -9.54 -4.62
CA LYS A 62 -13.46 -10.91 -4.22
C LYS A 62 -12.22 -11.63 -3.71
N LYS A 63 -11.13 -11.62 -4.48
CA LYS A 63 -9.87 -12.28 -4.12
C LYS A 63 -9.25 -11.72 -2.84
N PHE A 64 -9.39 -10.41 -2.59
CA PHE A 64 -8.91 -9.80 -1.35
C PHE A 64 -9.64 -10.39 -0.14
N TYR A 65 -10.97 -10.42 -0.16
CA TYR A 65 -11.74 -10.97 0.96
C TYR A 65 -11.56 -12.49 1.11
N GLU A 66 -11.38 -13.24 0.02
CA GLU A 66 -11.00 -14.65 0.07
C GLU A 66 -9.65 -14.85 0.78
N LEU A 67 -8.65 -14.00 0.49
CA LEU A 67 -7.36 -14.03 1.18
C LEU A 67 -7.52 -13.76 2.68
N ILE A 68 -8.23 -12.68 3.04
CA ILE A 68 -8.45 -12.30 4.43
C ILE A 68 -9.18 -13.41 5.20
N ASN A 69 -10.25 -13.95 4.64
CA ASN A 69 -11.06 -14.99 5.27
C ASN A 69 -10.29 -16.32 5.44
N SER A 70 -9.41 -16.65 4.47
CA SER A 70 -8.64 -17.90 4.53
C SER A 70 -7.42 -17.80 5.44
N TYR A 71 -6.67 -16.70 5.39
CA TYR A 71 -5.46 -16.52 6.19
C TYR A 71 -5.76 -16.01 7.61
N LYS A 72 -6.79 -15.16 7.77
CA LYS A 72 -7.20 -14.52 9.04
C LYS A 72 -6.02 -13.80 9.71
N PRO A 73 -5.47 -12.77 9.08
CA PRO A 73 -4.35 -12.03 9.66
C PRO A 73 -4.80 -11.22 10.87
N ASP A 74 -3.96 -11.18 11.90
CA ASP A 74 -4.12 -10.29 13.05
C ASP A 74 -3.70 -8.86 12.73
N VAL A 75 -2.74 -8.71 11.80
CA VAL A 75 -2.15 -7.43 11.36
C VAL A 75 -1.84 -7.50 9.87
N ILE A 76 -2.00 -6.38 9.19
CA ILE A 76 -1.57 -6.19 7.81
C ILE A 76 -0.47 -5.14 7.74
N PHE A 77 0.61 -5.45 7.03
CA PHE A 77 1.70 -4.55 6.71
C PHE A 77 1.78 -4.34 5.20
N VAL A 78 1.74 -3.09 4.76
CA VAL A 78 1.81 -2.73 3.34
C VAL A 78 3.02 -1.84 3.05
N ASP A 79 3.67 -2.03 1.90
CA ASP A 79 4.82 -1.22 1.50
C ASP A 79 4.44 0.07 0.77
N ARG A 80 3.16 0.41 0.77
CA ARG A 80 2.62 1.69 0.29
C ARG A 80 1.14 1.87 0.62
N GLN A 81 0.69 3.11 0.61
CA GLN A 81 -0.66 3.56 0.93
C GLN A 81 -1.65 3.32 -0.25
N SER A 82 -1.93 2.06 -0.55
CA SER A 82 -2.71 1.63 -1.72
C SER A 82 -4.17 1.30 -1.41
N HIS A 83 -4.89 0.88 -2.43
CA HIS A 83 -6.25 0.36 -2.29
C HIS A 83 -6.30 -0.92 -1.43
N PHE A 84 -5.23 -1.72 -1.43
CA PHE A 84 -5.13 -2.88 -0.53
C PHE A 84 -5.22 -2.43 0.93
N GLY A 85 -4.47 -1.39 1.31
CA GLY A 85 -4.54 -0.79 2.63
C GLY A 85 -5.94 -0.23 2.96
N LEU A 86 -6.59 0.44 2.00
CA LEU A 86 -7.95 0.96 2.20
C LEU A 86 -8.97 -0.17 2.49
N GLU A 87 -8.90 -1.29 1.78
CA GLU A 87 -9.80 -2.42 2.02
C GLU A 87 -9.43 -3.17 3.32
N SER A 88 -8.16 -3.19 3.72
CA SER A 88 -7.73 -3.71 5.02
C SER A 88 -8.36 -2.94 6.18
N ILE A 89 -8.36 -1.61 6.11
CA ILE A 89 -9.03 -0.74 7.09
C ILE A 89 -10.54 -1.03 7.14
N LYS A 90 -11.20 -1.18 5.98
CA LYS A 90 -12.62 -1.50 5.90
C LYS A 90 -12.96 -2.89 6.46
N ALA A 91 -12.03 -3.84 6.36
CA ALA A 91 -12.15 -5.16 6.96
C ALA A 91 -11.92 -5.15 8.49
N GLY A 92 -11.59 -4.00 9.09
CA GLY A 92 -11.36 -3.86 10.52
C GLY A 92 -10.04 -4.46 11.01
N ILE A 93 -9.08 -4.68 10.11
CA ILE A 93 -7.79 -5.27 10.45
C ILE A 93 -6.76 -4.17 10.70
N PRO A 94 -6.01 -4.19 11.82
CA PRO A 94 -4.93 -3.26 12.09
C PRO A 94 -3.94 -3.19 10.92
N LEU A 95 -3.69 -1.98 10.43
CA LEU A 95 -2.85 -1.73 9.25
C LEU A 95 -1.63 -0.90 9.61
N PHE A 96 -0.46 -1.37 9.21
CA PHE A 96 0.78 -0.59 9.22
C PHE A 96 1.23 -0.31 7.79
N VAL A 97 1.63 0.94 7.53
CA VAL A 97 2.06 1.40 6.21
C VAL A 97 3.54 1.75 6.23
N TYR A 98 4.31 1.20 5.31
CA TYR A 98 5.69 1.60 5.11
C TYR A 98 5.79 2.66 4.02
N LEU A 99 6.08 3.90 4.43
CA LEU A 99 6.25 5.04 3.55
C LEU A 99 7.72 5.19 3.17
N ARG A 100 8.02 5.10 1.86
CA ARG A 100 9.40 5.12 1.35
C ARG A 100 9.80 6.40 0.63
N GLY A 101 8.86 7.30 0.39
CA GLY A 101 9.11 8.52 -0.38
C GLY A 101 8.09 9.61 -0.11
N HIS A 102 8.37 10.79 -0.62
CA HIS A 102 7.49 11.95 -0.50
C HIS A 102 6.33 11.83 -1.48
N PHE A 103 5.31 11.08 -1.06
CA PHE A 103 4.15 10.71 -1.88
C PHE A 103 3.48 11.92 -2.55
N TRP A 104 3.24 13.01 -1.85
CA TRP A 104 2.56 14.19 -2.39
C TRP A 104 3.38 14.85 -3.49
N MET A 105 4.68 15.03 -3.30
CA MET A 105 5.59 15.56 -4.31
C MET A 105 5.65 14.65 -5.55
N GLU A 106 5.70 13.34 -5.36
CA GLU A 106 5.67 12.36 -6.46
C GLU A 106 4.39 12.47 -7.28
N GLN A 107 3.22 12.70 -6.64
CA GLN A 107 1.94 12.87 -7.33
C GLN A 107 1.92 14.17 -8.16
N GLU A 108 2.36 15.29 -7.58
CA GLU A 108 2.42 16.56 -8.30
C GLU A 108 3.39 16.51 -9.48
N TRP A 109 4.55 15.89 -9.29
CA TRP A 109 5.51 15.68 -10.37
C TRP A 109 4.91 14.79 -11.48
N ALA A 110 4.23 13.70 -11.10
CA ALA A 110 3.60 12.80 -12.05
C ALA A 110 2.52 13.49 -12.91
N LYS A 111 1.70 14.38 -12.32
CA LYS A 111 0.73 15.19 -13.07
C LYS A 111 1.39 16.14 -14.08
N LYS A 112 2.55 16.70 -13.75
CA LYS A 112 3.27 17.64 -14.60
C LYS A 112 4.05 16.96 -15.74
N THR A 113 4.50 15.74 -15.53
CA THR A 113 5.43 15.06 -16.44
C THR A 113 4.84 13.85 -17.16
N ILE A 114 4.30 12.89 -16.44
CA ILE A 114 3.88 11.59 -16.97
C ILE A 114 2.41 11.60 -17.38
N TYR A 115 1.53 12.14 -16.52
CA TYR A 115 0.08 12.08 -16.68
C TYR A 115 -0.49 13.43 -17.10
N LYS A 116 -0.20 13.85 -18.34
CA LYS A 116 -0.66 15.14 -18.90
C LYS A 116 -2.14 15.11 -19.33
N ASP A 117 -2.67 13.94 -19.64
CA ASP A 117 -4.09 13.73 -20.00
C ASP A 117 -5.00 14.11 -18.82
N PRO A 118 -6.07 14.92 -19.05
CA PRO A 118 -7.00 15.34 -18.00
C PRO A 118 -7.64 14.19 -17.25
N ILE A 119 -8.00 13.09 -17.92
CA ILE A 119 -8.56 11.88 -17.27
C ILE A 119 -7.54 11.28 -16.32
N MET A 120 -6.27 11.19 -16.75
CA MET A 120 -5.22 10.65 -15.89
C MET A 120 -4.91 11.57 -14.71
N LYS A 121 -5.00 12.89 -14.84
CA LYS A 121 -4.88 13.82 -13.70
C LYS A 121 -5.96 13.53 -12.65
N THR A 122 -7.23 13.37 -13.07
CA THR A 122 -8.32 13.00 -12.16
C THR A 122 -8.07 11.65 -11.50
N VAL A 123 -7.53 10.67 -12.22
CA VAL A 123 -7.14 9.36 -11.64
C VAL A 123 -6.04 9.53 -10.59
N ILE A 124 -5.07 10.40 -10.81
CA ILE A 124 -4.01 10.68 -9.82
C ILE A 124 -4.59 11.37 -8.57
N ASP A 125 -5.50 12.32 -8.74
CA ASP A 125 -6.18 12.96 -7.58
C ASP A 125 -6.97 11.94 -6.76
N LEU A 126 -7.64 10.99 -7.42
CA LEU A 126 -8.33 9.91 -6.73
C LEU A 126 -7.34 8.99 -5.98
N ARG A 127 -6.18 8.69 -6.57
CA ARG A 127 -5.10 7.95 -5.88
C ARG A 127 -4.61 8.69 -4.65
N ALA A 128 -4.42 10.02 -4.75
CA ALA A 128 -4.01 10.86 -3.63
C ALA A 128 -5.03 10.78 -2.48
N LYS A 129 -6.31 10.95 -2.77
CA LYS A 129 -7.38 10.85 -1.77
C LYS A 129 -7.43 9.49 -1.07
N ILE A 130 -7.18 8.40 -1.81
CA ILE A 130 -7.12 7.04 -1.23
C ILE A 130 -5.92 6.92 -0.32
N ALA A 131 -4.75 7.34 -0.77
CA ALA A 131 -3.51 7.29 -0.01
C ALA A 131 -3.60 8.09 1.29
N GLU A 132 -4.09 9.31 1.24
CA GLU A 132 -4.33 10.13 2.44
C GLU A 132 -5.30 9.47 3.41
N LYS A 133 -6.40 8.89 2.89
CA LYS A 133 -7.35 8.16 3.74
C LYS A 133 -6.72 6.95 4.42
N VAL A 134 -5.82 6.25 3.73
CA VAL A 134 -5.08 5.11 4.29
C VAL A 134 -4.14 5.59 5.38
N LEU A 135 -3.33 6.63 5.11
CA LEU A 135 -2.39 7.20 6.08
C LEU A 135 -3.07 7.77 7.32
N LYS A 136 -4.22 8.45 7.16
CA LYS A 136 -5.02 8.98 8.29
C LYS A 136 -5.68 7.92 9.16
N LYS A 137 -5.88 6.71 8.65
CA LYS A 137 -6.66 5.66 9.32
C LYS A 137 -5.87 4.40 9.65
N CYS A 138 -4.61 4.31 9.23
CA CYS A 138 -3.76 3.19 9.60
C CYS A 138 -3.39 3.26 11.09
N GLN A 139 -2.98 2.12 11.65
CA GLN A 139 -2.55 2.00 13.05
C GLN A 139 -1.18 2.62 13.28
N GLY A 140 -0.35 2.70 12.24
CA GLY A 140 0.96 3.32 12.30
C GLY A 140 1.61 3.45 10.92
N ILE A 141 2.52 4.42 10.81
CA ILE A 141 3.30 4.69 9.61
C ILE A 141 4.77 4.45 9.95
N LEU A 142 5.40 3.51 9.23
CA LEU A 142 6.84 3.32 9.30
C LEU A 142 7.48 4.10 8.16
N MET A 143 8.55 4.81 8.45
CA MET A 143 9.23 5.65 7.46
C MET A 143 10.75 5.59 7.63
N THR A 144 11.47 5.93 6.57
CA THR A 144 12.93 5.99 6.57
C THR A 144 13.40 7.43 6.78
N GLY A 145 13.78 7.75 8.02
CA GLY A 145 14.41 9.01 8.39
C GLY A 145 13.47 10.17 8.69
N ASP A 146 13.99 11.15 9.37
CA ASP A 146 13.29 12.31 9.94
C ASP A 146 12.64 13.20 8.86
N TYR A 147 13.19 13.21 7.64
CA TYR A 147 12.60 13.94 6.53
C TYR A 147 11.15 13.52 6.25
N LEU A 148 10.89 12.20 6.17
CA LEU A 148 9.54 11.71 5.91
C LEU A 148 8.62 11.91 7.11
N GLU A 149 9.14 11.90 8.32
CA GLU A 149 8.37 12.25 9.52
C GLU A 149 7.88 13.69 9.46
N ASN A 150 8.74 14.63 9.08
CA ASN A 150 8.34 16.03 8.91
C ASN A 150 7.29 16.20 7.80
N VAL A 151 7.44 15.48 6.67
CA VAL A 151 6.47 15.47 5.58
C VAL A 151 5.10 14.94 6.06
N ILE A 152 5.06 13.89 6.85
CA ILE A 152 3.81 13.35 7.42
C ILE A 152 3.17 14.38 8.35
N LYS A 153 3.92 14.97 9.27
CA LYS A 153 3.42 16.00 10.20
C LYS A 153 2.85 17.21 9.46
N GLU A 154 3.44 17.61 8.33
CA GLU A 154 2.95 18.72 7.51
C GLU A 154 1.60 18.39 6.83
N HIS A 155 1.45 17.18 6.28
CA HIS A 155 0.28 16.81 5.47
C HIS A 155 -0.82 16.12 6.27
N ILE A 156 -0.46 15.47 7.38
CA ILE A 156 -1.37 14.73 8.26
C ILE A 156 -0.97 14.98 9.72
N PRO A 157 -1.25 16.18 10.24
CA PRO A 157 -0.80 16.57 11.58
C PRO A 157 -1.35 15.70 12.71
N ASP A 158 -2.46 14.99 12.45
CA ASP A 158 -3.12 14.10 13.43
C ASP A 158 -2.74 12.62 13.27
N ALA A 159 -1.69 12.30 12.49
CA ALA A 159 -1.26 10.91 12.23
C ALA A 159 -0.32 10.38 13.32
#